data_808de038ec1ae0ff19086d55abbc7c88
#
_entry.id   808de038ec1ae0ff19086d55abbc7c88
#
_cell.length_a   1.000
_cell.length_b   1.000
_cell.length_c   1.000
_cell.angle_alpha   90.00
_cell.angle_beta   90.00
_cell.angle_gamma   90.00
#
_symmetry.space_group_name_H-M   'P 1'
#
loop_
_entity.id
_entity.type
_entity.pdbx_description
1 polymer ?
#
loop_
_entity_poly.entity_id
_entity_poly.type
_entity_poly.pdbx_seq_one_letter_code
_entity_poly.pdbx_strand_id
1 'polypeptide(L)'
;MITHERNKGYAQAQKTGFTYALKQGADIGVLLHSDGQYAPELLPKLLAPLENDEADLVQGSRMLDGGALKGGMPMYKYIANKSLTALENLCFGLDMAEYHSGYMLYSRKLLQAFDFTRLSDTFHFD
;
A
#
# COMPACT_ATOMS: atom_id res chain seq x y z
N MET A 1 -5.93 -16.49 -11.06
CA MET A 1 -6.92 -15.48 -10.59
C MET A 1 -7.75 -16.12 -9.48
N ILE A 2 -8.02 -15.39 -8.40
CA ILE A 2 -8.88 -15.84 -7.28
C ILE A 2 -10.18 -15.06 -7.35
N THR A 3 -11.31 -15.76 -7.26
CA THR A 3 -12.64 -15.15 -7.33
C THR A 3 -13.46 -15.53 -6.11
N HIS A 4 -14.14 -14.56 -5.50
CA HIS A 4 -15.13 -14.82 -4.46
C HIS A 4 -16.51 -15.02 -5.10
N GLU A 5 -17.32 -15.92 -4.57
CA GLU A 5 -18.71 -16.15 -5.03
C GLU A 5 -19.59 -14.90 -4.89
N ARG A 6 -19.25 -14.02 -3.92
CA ARG A 6 -19.91 -12.75 -3.68
C ARG A 6 -18.90 -11.69 -3.26
N ASN A 7 -19.24 -10.43 -3.41
CA ASN A 7 -18.41 -9.32 -2.92
C ASN A 7 -18.28 -9.41 -1.38
N LYS A 8 -17.04 -9.56 -0.90
CA LYS A 8 -16.69 -9.61 0.52
C LYS A 8 -16.04 -8.32 1.03
N GLY A 9 -15.94 -7.32 0.17
CA GLY A 9 -15.32 -6.05 0.48
C GLY A 9 -13.81 -6.02 0.27
N TYR A 10 -13.25 -4.84 0.43
CA TYR A 10 -11.85 -4.49 0.12
C TYR A 10 -10.85 -5.30 0.97
N ALA A 11 -10.97 -5.25 2.29
CA ALA A 11 -10.05 -5.93 3.20
C ALA A 11 -10.04 -7.46 2.99
N GLN A 12 -11.21 -8.07 2.78
CA GLN A 12 -11.29 -9.52 2.56
C GLN A 12 -10.65 -9.94 1.24
N ALA A 13 -10.71 -9.11 0.21
CA ALA A 13 -10.01 -9.38 -1.05
C ALA A 13 -8.49 -9.38 -0.84
N GLN A 14 -7.95 -8.44 -0.09
CA GLN A 14 -6.52 -8.36 0.26
C GLN A 14 -6.09 -9.54 1.13
N LYS A 15 -6.82 -9.84 2.22
CA LYS A 15 -6.54 -11.00 3.10
C LYS A 15 -6.47 -12.30 2.30
N THR A 16 -7.42 -12.50 1.39
CA THR A 16 -7.44 -13.68 0.51
C THR A 16 -6.22 -13.71 -0.41
N GLY A 17 -5.87 -12.57 -1.02
CA GLY A 17 -4.72 -12.44 -1.90
C GLY A 17 -3.41 -12.74 -1.19
N PHE A 18 -3.15 -12.10 -0.05
CA PHE A 18 -1.93 -12.33 0.75
C PHE A 18 -1.85 -13.76 1.30
N THR A 19 -2.95 -14.31 1.80
CA THR A 19 -2.99 -15.71 2.25
C THR A 19 -2.64 -16.67 1.13
N TYR A 20 -3.17 -16.45 -0.07
CA TYR A 20 -2.85 -17.26 -1.24
C TYR A 20 -1.39 -17.09 -1.66
N ALA A 21 -0.88 -15.86 -1.73
CA ALA A 21 0.50 -15.58 -2.08
C ALA A 21 1.49 -16.30 -1.15
N LEU A 22 1.27 -16.22 0.17
CA LEU A 22 2.07 -16.93 1.17
C LEU A 22 2.03 -18.45 0.97
N LYS A 23 0.85 -19.04 0.68
CA LYS A 23 0.70 -20.47 0.40
C LYS A 23 1.44 -20.90 -0.86
N GLN A 24 1.51 -20.04 -1.88
CA GLN A 24 2.25 -20.31 -3.12
C GLN A 24 3.76 -20.06 -2.99
N GLY A 25 4.21 -19.61 -1.83
CA GLY A 25 5.61 -19.36 -1.59
C GLY A 25 6.12 -18.03 -2.16
N ALA A 26 5.24 -17.04 -2.41
CA ALA A 26 5.68 -15.72 -2.85
C ALA A 26 6.53 -15.02 -1.79
N ASP A 27 7.61 -14.35 -2.20
CA ASP A 27 8.51 -13.63 -1.30
C ASP A 27 8.04 -12.20 -1.02
N ILE A 28 7.30 -11.62 -1.97
CA ILE A 28 6.76 -10.25 -1.87
C ILE A 28 5.28 -10.28 -2.24
N GLY A 29 4.45 -9.65 -1.41
CA GLY A 29 3.05 -9.35 -1.72
C GLY A 29 2.91 -7.90 -2.17
N VAL A 30 2.22 -7.67 -3.31
CA VAL A 30 2.00 -6.33 -3.86
C VAL A 30 0.51 -6.02 -3.85
N LEU A 31 0.15 -4.90 -3.22
CA LEU A 31 -1.14 -4.26 -3.36
C LEU A 31 -1.02 -3.12 -4.36
N LEU A 32 -1.80 -3.16 -5.42
CA LEU A 32 -1.88 -2.10 -6.41
C LEU A 32 -3.34 -1.88 -6.80
N HIS A 33 -3.86 -0.68 -6.55
CA HIS A 33 -5.21 -0.31 -6.97
C HIS A 33 -5.30 -0.19 -8.49
N SER A 34 -6.37 -0.73 -9.06
CA SER A 34 -6.63 -0.75 -10.51
C SER A 34 -7.41 0.48 -11.01
N ASP A 35 -7.44 1.56 -10.24
CA ASP A 35 -8.18 2.81 -10.54
C ASP A 35 -7.38 3.80 -11.41
N GLY A 36 -6.18 3.41 -11.83
CA GLY A 36 -5.31 4.23 -12.69
C GLY A 36 -4.60 5.37 -11.96
N GLN A 37 -4.68 5.45 -10.63
CA GLN A 37 -4.02 6.52 -9.87
C GLN A 37 -2.52 6.26 -9.60
N TYR A 38 -2.07 5.03 -9.82
CA TYR A 38 -0.70 4.59 -9.57
C TYR A 38 -0.07 4.06 -10.85
N ALA A 39 1.22 4.27 -10.99
CA ALA A 39 2.02 3.90 -12.16
C ALA A 39 2.59 2.48 -11.98
N PRO A 40 2.01 1.42 -12.60
CA PRO A 40 2.50 0.05 -12.44
C PRO A 40 3.92 -0.15 -12.98
N GLU A 41 4.36 0.68 -13.91
CA GLU A 41 5.72 0.68 -14.47
C GLU A 41 6.80 1.03 -13.44
N LEU A 42 6.43 1.60 -12.29
CA LEU A 42 7.35 1.85 -11.18
C LEU A 42 7.58 0.62 -10.29
N LEU A 43 6.85 -0.48 -10.53
CA LEU A 43 6.96 -1.70 -9.72
C LEU A 43 8.41 -2.20 -9.58
N PRO A 44 9.23 -2.30 -10.63
CA PRO A 44 10.61 -2.76 -10.46
C PRO A 44 11.44 -1.88 -9.51
N LYS A 45 11.22 -0.56 -9.54
CA LYS A 45 11.90 0.39 -8.65
C LYS A 45 11.46 0.22 -7.19
N LEU A 46 10.18 -0.07 -6.96
CA LEU A 46 9.62 -0.27 -5.63
C LEU A 46 9.96 -1.65 -5.05
N LEU A 47 10.22 -2.65 -5.89
CA LEU A 47 10.65 -3.98 -5.47
C LEU A 47 12.10 -4.00 -4.94
N ALA A 48 12.98 -3.19 -5.52
CA ALA A 48 14.41 -3.25 -5.25
C ALA A 48 14.77 -3.19 -3.75
N PRO A 49 14.19 -2.31 -2.89
CA PRO A 49 14.52 -2.30 -1.47
C PRO A 49 14.11 -3.58 -0.73
N LEU A 50 13.02 -4.25 -1.17
CA LEU A 50 12.61 -5.53 -0.58
C LEU A 50 13.49 -6.69 -1.06
N GLU A 51 13.87 -6.70 -2.33
CA GLU A 51 14.75 -7.72 -2.91
C GLU A 51 16.17 -7.66 -2.34
N ASN A 52 16.60 -6.47 -1.92
CA ASN A 52 17.91 -6.25 -1.28
C ASN A 52 17.88 -6.40 0.25
N ASP A 53 16.77 -6.80 0.86
CA ASP A 53 16.58 -6.83 2.33
C ASP A 53 16.81 -5.47 3.03
N GLU A 54 16.64 -4.37 2.32
CA GLU A 54 16.77 -3.01 2.88
C GLU A 54 15.49 -2.54 3.58
N ALA A 55 14.33 -3.13 3.24
CA ALA A 55 13.03 -2.81 3.81
C ALA A 55 12.11 -4.04 3.83
N ASP A 56 11.21 -4.10 4.80
CA ASP A 56 10.12 -5.08 4.86
C ASP A 56 8.79 -4.54 4.32
N LEU A 57 8.68 -3.19 4.20
CA LEU A 57 7.53 -2.47 3.66
C LEU A 57 8.00 -1.34 2.74
N VAL A 58 7.43 -1.27 1.55
CA VAL A 58 7.65 -0.15 0.62
C VAL A 58 6.31 0.41 0.18
N GLN A 59 6.18 1.72 0.24
CA GLN A 59 4.99 2.44 -0.16
C GLN A 59 5.26 3.31 -1.39
N GLY A 60 4.47 3.14 -2.44
CA GLY A 60 4.46 4.07 -3.57
C GLY A 60 3.65 5.31 -3.23
N SER A 61 4.27 6.48 -3.21
CA SER A 61 3.58 7.74 -2.90
C SER A 61 3.36 8.60 -4.14
N ARG A 62 2.13 9.06 -4.33
CA ARG A 62 1.78 10.07 -5.33
C ARG A 62 2.21 11.47 -4.93
N MET A 63 2.43 11.69 -3.63
CA MET A 63 2.74 13.00 -3.08
C MET A 63 4.20 13.40 -3.24
N LEU A 64 5.09 12.42 -3.52
CA LEU A 64 6.50 12.68 -3.80
C LEU A 64 6.67 13.45 -5.11
N ASP A 65 7.59 14.41 -5.11
CA ASP A 65 8.00 15.21 -6.27
C ASP A 65 6.84 15.93 -7.00
N GLY A 66 5.73 16.16 -6.29
CA GLY A 66 4.53 16.78 -6.85
C GLY A 66 3.79 15.91 -7.86
N GLY A 67 4.01 14.58 -7.82
CA GLY A 67 3.37 13.61 -8.73
C GLY A 67 1.84 13.71 -8.74
N ALA A 68 1.24 13.91 -7.57
CA ALA A 68 -0.21 14.05 -7.45
C ALA A 68 -0.76 15.26 -8.24
N LEU A 69 -0.07 16.41 -8.20
CA LEU A 69 -0.48 17.59 -8.97
C LEU A 69 -0.28 17.38 -10.48
N LYS A 70 0.82 16.77 -10.87
CA LYS A 70 1.08 16.39 -12.27
C LYS A 70 0.05 15.40 -12.79
N GLY A 71 -0.46 14.51 -11.92
CA GLY A 71 -1.54 13.57 -12.19
C GLY A 71 -2.94 14.16 -12.14
N GLY A 72 -3.09 15.49 -12.00
CA GLY A 72 -4.38 16.19 -12.05
C GLY A 72 -5.13 16.26 -10.71
N MET A 73 -4.46 15.99 -9.58
CA MET A 73 -5.09 16.17 -8.26
C MET A 73 -5.43 17.64 -8.04
N PRO A 74 -6.68 17.99 -7.64
CA PRO A 74 -7.04 19.35 -7.29
C PRO A 74 -6.18 19.88 -6.14
N MET A 75 -5.76 21.16 -6.23
CA MET A 75 -4.87 21.80 -5.27
C MET A 75 -5.38 21.70 -3.81
N TYR A 76 -6.67 21.87 -3.58
CA TYR A 76 -7.25 21.78 -2.24
C TYR A 76 -7.10 20.37 -1.63
N LYS A 77 -7.20 19.31 -2.45
CA LYS A 77 -6.97 17.92 -2.00
C LYS A 77 -5.50 17.69 -1.69
N TYR A 78 -4.60 18.24 -2.52
CA TYR A 78 -3.17 18.17 -2.29
C TYR A 78 -2.77 18.81 -0.96
N ILE A 79 -3.27 20.04 -0.69
CA ILE A 79 -3.01 20.76 0.56
C ILE A 79 -3.58 19.99 1.75
N ALA A 80 -4.81 19.50 1.65
CA ALA A 80 -5.45 18.71 2.72
C ALA A 80 -4.64 17.45 3.05
N ASN A 81 -4.19 16.69 2.04
CA ASN A 81 -3.35 15.51 2.24
C ASN A 81 -2.01 15.86 2.89
N LYS A 82 -1.34 16.91 2.43
CA LYS A 82 -0.08 17.36 3.04
C LYS A 82 -0.25 17.79 4.50
N SER A 83 -1.33 18.48 4.83
CA SER A 83 -1.64 18.89 6.21
C SER A 83 -1.94 17.69 7.10
N LEU A 84 -2.71 16.72 6.59
CA LEU A 84 -3.01 15.48 7.31
C LEU A 84 -1.73 14.68 7.55
N THR A 85 -0.92 14.46 6.53
CA THR A 85 0.37 13.75 6.64
C THR A 85 1.31 14.43 7.63
N ALA A 86 1.37 15.77 7.64
CA ALA A 86 2.18 16.51 8.61
C ALA A 86 1.71 16.27 10.06
N LEU A 87 0.39 16.24 10.29
CA LEU A 87 -0.18 15.93 11.60
C LEU A 87 0.12 14.48 12.01
N GLU A 88 -0.04 13.53 11.10
CA GLU A 88 0.25 12.11 11.34
C GLU A 88 1.74 11.91 11.65
N ASN A 89 2.65 12.55 10.89
CA ASN A 89 4.08 12.55 11.17
C ASN A 89 4.41 13.08 12.58
N LEU A 90 3.75 14.17 12.99
CA LEU A 90 3.92 14.71 14.34
C LEU A 90 3.42 13.74 15.42
N CYS A 91 2.27 13.10 15.19
CA CYS A 91 1.67 12.16 16.17
C CYS A 91 2.47 10.86 16.29
N PHE A 92 3.00 10.34 15.17
CA PHE A 92 3.70 9.05 15.15
C PHE A 92 5.23 9.18 15.24
N GLY A 93 5.77 10.40 15.16
CA GLY A 93 7.22 10.64 15.18
C GLY A 93 7.92 10.09 13.93
N LEU A 94 7.24 10.07 12.78
CA LEU A 94 7.73 9.56 11.50
C LEU A 94 7.91 10.70 10.50
N ASP A 95 8.57 10.40 9.38
CA ASP A 95 8.75 11.31 8.24
C ASP A 95 8.29 10.64 6.95
N MET A 96 6.97 10.44 6.83
CA MET A 96 6.34 9.84 5.67
C MET A 96 5.88 10.91 4.68
N ALA A 97 5.95 10.62 3.40
CA ALA A 97 5.44 11.50 2.34
C ALA A 97 3.91 11.44 2.21
N GLU A 98 3.31 10.30 2.57
CA GLU A 98 1.87 9.99 2.50
C GLU A 98 1.60 8.76 3.37
N TYR A 99 0.47 8.71 4.06
CA TYR A 99 0.03 7.51 4.82
C TYR A 99 -1.02 6.70 4.06
N HIS A 100 -1.79 7.34 3.20
CA HIS A 100 -2.93 6.73 2.52
C HIS A 100 -2.60 6.42 1.05
N SER A 101 -1.85 5.35 0.82
CA SER A 101 -1.48 4.90 -0.51
C SER A 101 -2.09 3.53 -0.84
N GLY A 102 -2.68 3.40 -2.03
CA GLY A 102 -3.12 2.10 -2.58
C GLY A 102 -2.02 1.38 -3.37
N TYR A 103 -0.75 1.71 -3.14
CA TYR A 103 0.40 1.01 -3.73
C TYR A 103 1.38 0.63 -2.64
N MET A 104 1.24 -0.60 -2.14
CA MET A 104 1.98 -1.12 -1.00
C MET A 104 2.65 -2.44 -1.37
N LEU A 105 3.88 -2.62 -0.94
CA LEU A 105 4.66 -3.85 -1.13
C LEU A 105 5.12 -4.36 0.24
N TYR A 106 4.89 -5.63 0.50
CA TYR A 106 5.16 -6.28 1.78
C TYR A 106 6.09 -7.46 1.58
N SER A 107 7.18 -7.57 2.36
CA SER A 107 7.98 -8.78 2.41
C SER A 107 7.18 -9.95 2.98
N ARG A 108 7.53 -11.18 2.60
CA ARG A 108 7.00 -12.40 3.25
C ARG A 108 7.20 -12.36 4.75
N LYS A 109 8.38 -11.92 5.19
CA LYS A 109 8.74 -11.81 6.60
C LYS A 109 7.76 -10.93 7.36
N LEU A 110 7.42 -9.75 6.81
CA LEU A 110 6.44 -8.85 7.41
C LEU A 110 5.05 -9.48 7.45
N LEU A 111 4.57 -10.06 6.33
CA LEU A 111 3.26 -10.71 6.26
C LEU A 111 3.13 -11.92 7.20
N GLN A 112 4.22 -12.57 7.58
CA GLN A 112 4.25 -13.66 8.54
C GLN A 112 4.45 -13.20 9.99
N ALA A 113 4.97 -11.98 10.21
CA ALA A 113 5.27 -11.47 11.54
C ALA A 113 4.01 -11.17 12.38
N PHE A 114 2.86 -10.97 11.75
CA PHE A 114 1.60 -10.71 12.42
C PHE A 114 0.43 -11.36 11.69
N ASP A 115 -0.64 -11.65 12.42
CA ASP A 115 -1.85 -12.25 11.87
C ASP A 115 -2.75 -11.15 11.26
N PHE A 116 -2.45 -10.76 10.02
CA PHE A 116 -3.24 -9.76 9.27
C PHE A 116 -4.70 -10.20 9.04
N THR A 117 -5.02 -11.49 9.18
CA THR A 117 -6.39 -11.97 9.00
C THR A 117 -7.32 -11.49 10.11
N ARG A 118 -6.76 -11.12 11.27
CA ARG A 118 -7.49 -10.59 12.44
C ARG A 118 -7.70 -9.07 12.39
N LEU A 119 -7.07 -8.38 11.47
CA LEU A 119 -7.29 -6.95 11.27
C LEU A 119 -8.72 -6.66 10.82
N SER A 120 -9.12 -5.39 10.87
CA SER A 120 -10.45 -4.94 10.46
C SER A 120 -10.84 -5.45 9.08
N ASP A 121 -12.12 -5.75 8.88
CA ASP A 121 -12.68 -6.08 7.57
C ASP A 121 -13.19 -4.84 6.82
N THR A 122 -12.93 -3.65 7.36
CA THR A 122 -13.32 -2.37 6.77
C THR A 122 -12.25 -1.85 5.80
N PHE A 123 -12.51 -0.67 5.22
CA PHE A 123 -11.60 0.01 4.30
C PHE A 123 -10.26 0.42 4.94
N HIS A 124 -10.19 0.47 6.27
CA HIS A 124 -8.98 0.81 7.04
C HIS A 124 -8.13 -0.42 7.38
N PHE A 125 -8.05 -1.38 6.46
CA PHE A 125 -7.27 -2.59 6.65
C PHE A 125 -5.76 -2.35 6.50
N ASP A 126 -5.37 -1.49 5.59
CA ASP A 126 -4.01 -1.11 5.18
C ASP A 126 -3.54 0.21 5.79
#